data_45ca0a1b027c5793bbd4969b073934d9
#
_entry.id   45ca0a1b027c5793bbd4969b073934d9
#
_cell.length_a   1.000
_cell.length_b   1.000
_cell.length_c   1.000
_cell.angle_alpha   90.00
_cell.angle_beta   90.00
_cell.angle_gamma   90.00
#
_symmetry.space_group_name_H-M   'P 1'
#
loop_
_entity.id
_entity.type
_entity.pdbx_description
1 polymer ?
#
loop_
_entity_poly.entity_id
_entity_poly.type
_entity_poly.pdbx_seq_one_letter_code
_entity_poly.pdbx_strand_id
1 'polypeptide(L)'
;MNRLGIFTNFWERNWNFDHIKYIKKASRLGFDILEFQAQPLLEMTLSHMDEIKKVAADENIELTYSLGLDPRYDVSSSDEKIRQGGILYLQRIVERMGYMNGKIISGVSYAGWGAPGYIVDDKSAMVERSLKSMREIIKTAEDYGVIYCVEAVNRFESCIINTAREALDYINQIDSRNIAV
;
A
#
# COMPACT_ATOMS: atom_id res chain seq x y z
N MET A 1 -10.23 24.33 0.78
CA MET A 1 -9.62 23.91 -0.51
C MET A 1 -9.21 22.46 -0.35
N ASN A 2 -9.39 21.62 -1.36
CA ASN A 2 -8.91 20.24 -1.29
C ASN A 2 -7.38 20.22 -1.30
N ARG A 3 -6.79 19.30 -0.54
CA ARG A 3 -5.34 19.08 -0.53
C ARG A 3 -4.90 18.41 -1.82
N LEU A 4 -3.75 18.82 -2.35
CA LEU A 4 -3.18 18.28 -3.58
C LEU A 4 -1.98 17.39 -3.27
N GLY A 5 -2.00 16.18 -3.81
CA GLY A 5 -0.92 15.22 -3.68
C GLY A 5 -0.26 14.89 -5.01
N ILE A 6 0.97 14.41 -4.94
CA ILE A 6 1.71 13.88 -6.08
C ILE A 6 2.44 12.61 -5.69
N PHE A 7 2.49 11.65 -6.61
CA PHE A 7 3.24 10.41 -6.44
C PHE A 7 4.67 10.58 -6.94
N THR A 8 5.65 10.13 -6.19
CA THR A 8 7.07 10.27 -6.54
C THR A 8 7.44 9.65 -7.88
N ASN A 9 6.72 8.60 -8.30
CA ASN A 9 6.96 7.94 -9.58
C ASN A 9 6.66 8.84 -10.80
N PHE A 10 5.97 9.97 -10.62
CA PHE A 10 5.86 10.99 -11.65
C PHE A 10 7.21 11.61 -12.02
N TRP A 11 8.14 11.67 -11.05
CA TRP A 11 9.47 12.26 -11.23
C TRP A 11 10.59 11.24 -11.29
N GLU A 12 10.39 10.05 -10.69
CA GLU A 12 11.45 9.08 -10.47
C GLU A 12 10.99 7.69 -10.90
N ARG A 13 11.86 6.98 -11.61
CA ARG A 13 11.58 5.61 -12.10
C ARG A 13 12.17 4.54 -11.22
N ASN A 14 13.14 4.92 -10.39
CA ASN A 14 13.79 4.00 -9.46
C ASN A 14 13.15 4.13 -8.08
N TRP A 15 13.10 3.04 -7.34
CA TRP A 15 12.49 3.02 -6.00
C TRP A 15 13.48 3.35 -4.90
N ASN A 16 14.78 3.36 -5.23
CA ASN A 16 15.85 3.80 -4.34
C ASN A 16 16.27 5.21 -4.76
N PHE A 17 15.73 6.22 -4.11
CA PHE A 17 15.96 7.64 -4.39
C PHE A 17 16.07 8.44 -3.09
N ASP A 18 16.52 9.68 -3.21
CA ASP A 18 16.57 10.62 -2.10
C ASP A 18 15.16 11.15 -1.75
N HIS A 19 14.54 10.57 -0.73
CA HIS A 19 13.20 10.95 -0.24
C HIS A 19 13.13 12.40 0.19
N ILE A 20 14.18 12.90 0.86
CA ILE A 20 14.26 14.27 1.35
C ILE A 20 14.25 15.30 0.24
N LYS A 21 14.97 15.02 -0.85
CA LYS A 21 14.95 15.83 -2.07
C LYS A 21 13.54 15.99 -2.62
N TYR A 22 12.75 14.90 -2.66
CA TYR A 22 11.40 14.93 -3.24
C TYR A 22 10.37 15.56 -2.30
N ILE A 23 10.52 15.45 -0.98
CA ILE A 23 9.72 16.21 -0.01
C ILE A 23 9.90 17.72 -0.25
N LYS A 24 11.13 18.20 -0.28
CA LYS A 24 11.44 19.61 -0.55
C LYS A 24 10.98 20.07 -1.94
N LYS A 25 11.02 19.17 -2.93
CA LYS A 25 10.51 19.46 -4.28
C LYS A 25 8.99 19.62 -4.29
N ALA A 26 8.26 18.72 -3.62
CA ALA A 26 6.81 18.79 -3.50
C ALA A 26 6.36 20.08 -2.81
N SER A 27 6.98 20.42 -1.68
CA SER A 27 6.73 21.67 -0.95
C SER A 27 6.92 22.90 -1.84
N ARG A 28 8.06 23.02 -2.53
CA ARG A 28 8.33 24.14 -3.46
C ARG A 28 7.34 24.27 -4.60
N LEU A 29 6.72 23.16 -5.03
CA LEU A 29 5.72 23.15 -6.10
C LEU A 29 4.30 23.37 -5.58
N GLY A 30 4.10 23.52 -4.28
CA GLY A 30 2.81 23.79 -3.66
C GLY A 30 1.92 22.56 -3.47
N PHE A 31 2.50 21.36 -3.42
CA PHE A 31 1.77 20.15 -3.01
C PHE A 31 1.65 20.07 -1.49
N ASP A 32 0.54 19.50 -1.03
CA ASP A 32 0.26 19.24 0.38
C ASP A 32 0.64 17.81 0.79
N ILE A 33 0.66 16.89 -0.17
CA ILE A 33 0.83 15.44 0.04
C ILE A 33 1.87 14.91 -0.95
N LEU A 34 2.76 14.05 -0.44
CA LEU A 34 3.68 13.30 -1.26
C LEU A 34 3.50 11.81 -1.02
N GLU A 35 3.19 11.07 -2.09
CA GLU A 35 3.06 9.62 -2.03
C GLU A 35 4.38 8.93 -2.37
N PHE A 36 4.78 7.96 -1.53
CA PHE A 36 5.94 7.11 -1.71
C PHE A 36 5.55 5.65 -1.95
N GLN A 37 6.43 4.90 -2.60
CA GLN A 37 6.38 3.44 -2.54
C GLN A 37 6.67 2.97 -1.10
N ALA A 38 5.89 2.01 -0.60
CA ALA A 38 5.99 1.53 0.78
C ALA A 38 7.13 0.52 0.99
N GLN A 39 7.52 -0.23 -0.04
CA GLN A 39 8.52 -1.31 0.06
C GLN A 39 9.86 -0.85 0.63
N PRO A 40 10.41 0.31 0.24
CA PRO A 40 11.70 0.79 0.76
C PRO A 40 11.72 0.97 2.28
N LEU A 41 10.57 1.17 2.92
CA LEU A 41 10.49 1.33 4.38
C LEU A 41 11.09 0.13 5.15
N LEU A 42 11.03 -1.07 4.56
CA LEU A 42 11.54 -2.29 5.21
C LEU A 42 13.05 -2.31 5.35
N GLU A 43 13.76 -1.61 4.48
CA GLU A 43 15.23 -1.58 4.43
C GLU A 43 15.80 -0.29 5.07
N MET A 44 14.97 0.72 5.32
CA MET A 44 15.40 1.97 5.93
C MET A 44 15.79 1.79 7.38
N THR A 45 16.87 2.46 7.80
CA THR A 45 17.20 2.58 9.21
C THR A 45 16.23 3.50 9.92
N LEU A 46 16.02 3.30 11.22
CA LEU A 46 15.15 4.19 12.02
C LEU A 46 15.64 5.64 12.00
N SER A 47 16.95 5.84 12.03
CA SER A 47 17.55 7.19 11.96
C SER A 47 17.19 7.92 10.66
N HIS A 48 17.21 7.19 9.52
CA HIS A 48 16.83 7.79 8.24
C HIS A 48 15.31 8.06 8.16
N MET A 49 14.50 7.17 8.71
CA MET A 49 13.06 7.38 8.83
C MET A 49 12.74 8.62 9.70
N ASP A 50 13.47 8.83 10.80
CA ASP A 50 13.31 10.02 11.65
C ASP A 50 13.71 11.31 10.92
N GLU A 51 14.75 11.27 10.11
CA GLU A 51 15.15 12.38 9.26
C GLU A 51 14.06 12.73 8.23
N ILE A 52 13.50 11.72 7.55
CA ILE A 52 12.40 11.90 6.60
C ILE A 52 11.18 12.52 7.31
N LYS A 53 10.78 11.98 8.47
CA LYS A 53 9.64 12.52 9.24
C LYS A 53 9.86 13.99 9.61
N LYS A 54 11.08 14.31 10.09
CA LYS A 54 11.42 15.68 10.45
C LYS A 54 11.31 16.62 9.26
N VAL A 55 11.90 16.26 8.12
CA VAL A 55 11.86 17.10 6.92
C VAL A 55 10.43 17.24 6.39
N ALA A 56 9.63 16.18 6.41
CA ALA A 56 8.23 16.26 6.00
C ALA A 56 7.43 17.23 6.87
N ALA A 57 7.66 17.20 8.19
CA ALA A 57 7.05 18.15 9.13
C ALA A 57 7.51 19.58 8.90
N ASP A 58 8.82 19.81 8.74
CA ASP A 58 9.42 21.13 8.50
C ASP A 58 8.88 21.75 7.18
N GLU A 59 8.62 20.94 6.15
CA GLU A 59 8.11 21.35 4.86
C GLU A 59 6.56 21.35 4.78
N ASN A 60 5.88 20.97 5.83
CA ASN A 60 4.41 20.80 5.91
C ASN A 60 3.86 19.87 4.82
N ILE A 61 4.54 18.76 4.54
CA ILE A 61 4.13 17.72 3.60
C ILE A 61 3.62 16.51 4.37
N GLU A 62 2.39 16.08 4.06
CA GLU A 62 1.89 14.78 4.51
C GLU A 62 2.44 13.66 3.63
N LEU A 63 2.86 12.56 4.27
CA LEU A 63 3.32 11.37 3.55
C LEU A 63 2.22 10.32 3.48
N THR A 64 1.91 9.86 2.28
CA THR A 64 1.08 8.69 2.00
C THR A 64 1.92 7.64 1.28
N TYR A 65 1.42 6.42 1.20
CA TYR A 65 2.18 5.29 0.67
C TYR A 65 1.36 4.50 -0.34
N SER A 66 2.06 3.92 -1.32
CA SER A 66 1.48 3.05 -2.34
C SER A 66 2.24 1.73 -2.42
N LEU A 67 1.56 0.67 -2.81
CA LEU A 67 2.15 -0.67 -2.89
C LEU A 67 1.53 -1.50 -4.02
N GLY A 68 2.36 -1.90 -4.98
CA GLY A 68 2.07 -3.05 -5.83
C GLY A 68 2.73 -4.28 -5.23
N LEU A 69 1.95 -5.28 -4.81
CA LEU A 69 2.47 -6.44 -4.11
C LEU A 69 3.18 -7.40 -5.08
N ASP A 70 4.46 -7.66 -4.83
CA ASP A 70 5.24 -8.63 -5.60
C ASP A 70 4.56 -10.02 -5.51
N PRO A 71 4.39 -10.75 -6.62
CA PRO A 71 3.76 -12.08 -6.63
C PRO A 71 4.38 -13.11 -5.68
N ARG A 72 5.64 -12.93 -5.29
CA ARG A 72 6.29 -13.77 -4.25
C ARG A 72 5.63 -13.66 -2.87
N TYR A 73 4.84 -12.62 -2.66
CA TYR A 73 4.10 -12.33 -1.43
C TYR A 73 2.59 -12.32 -1.65
N ASP A 74 2.11 -13.00 -2.71
CA ASP A 74 0.70 -12.99 -3.08
C ASP A 74 -0.20 -13.55 -1.97
N VAL A 75 -0.95 -12.65 -1.34
CA VAL A 75 -1.88 -12.98 -0.24
C VAL A 75 -3.16 -13.69 -0.72
N SER A 76 -3.36 -13.82 -2.02
CA SER A 76 -4.44 -14.60 -2.65
C SER A 76 -3.99 -15.99 -3.13
N SER A 77 -2.69 -16.29 -3.01
CA SER A 77 -2.09 -17.54 -3.49
C SER A 77 -2.73 -18.78 -2.87
N SER A 78 -2.82 -19.85 -3.66
CA SER A 78 -3.16 -21.20 -3.18
C SER A 78 -2.02 -21.83 -2.38
N ASP A 79 -0.78 -21.40 -2.59
CA ASP A 79 0.37 -21.81 -1.78
C ASP A 79 0.33 -21.09 -0.41
N GLU A 80 0.14 -21.88 0.65
CA GLU A 80 0.07 -21.38 2.02
C GLU A 80 1.34 -20.64 2.45
N LYS A 81 2.52 -21.08 1.99
CA LYS A 81 3.80 -20.45 2.37
C LYS A 81 3.93 -19.05 1.76
N ILE A 82 3.55 -18.92 0.48
CA ILE A 82 3.52 -17.63 -0.21
C ILE A 82 2.54 -16.70 0.50
N ARG A 83 1.33 -17.19 0.80
CA ARG A 83 0.29 -16.40 1.44
C ARG A 83 0.68 -15.92 2.84
N GLN A 84 1.21 -16.80 3.67
CA GLN A 84 1.69 -16.46 5.02
C GLN A 84 2.90 -15.50 4.97
N GLY A 85 3.82 -15.73 4.03
CA GLY A 85 4.93 -14.80 3.78
C GLY A 85 4.43 -13.40 3.40
N GLY A 86 3.38 -13.33 2.58
CA GLY A 86 2.74 -12.07 2.17
C GLY A 86 2.07 -11.34 3.33
N ILE A 87 1.34 -12.06 4.19
CA ILE A 87 0.72 -11.49 5.39
C ILE A 87 1.79 -10.84 6.28
N LEU A 88 2.83 -11.56 6.63
CA LEU A 88 3.93 -11.04 7.45
C LEU A 88 4.65 -9.85 6.79
N TYR A 89 4.85 -9.91 5.48
CA TYR A 89 5.46 -8.82 4.72
C TYR A 89 4.64 -7.53 4.80
N LEU A 90 3.33 -7.62 4.59
CA LEU A 90 2.42 -6.46 4.64
C LEU A 90 2.24 -5.93 6.06
N GLN A 91 2.15 -6.79 7.06
CA GLN A 91 2.12 -6.38 8.47
C GLN A 91 3.36 -5.56 8.83
N ARG A 92 4.55 -6.00 8.45
CA ARG A 92 5.79 -5.25 8.66
C ARG A 92 5.81 -3.90 7.94
N ILE A 93 5.24 -3.81 6.74
CA ILE A 93 5.09 -2.52 6.03
C ILE A 93 4.19 -1.59 6.84
N VAL A 94 3.05 -2.06 7.30
CA VAL A 94 2.11 -1.27 8.12
C VAL A 94 2.75 -0.80 9.42
N GLU A 95 3.50 -1.64 10.11
CA GLU A 95 4.27 -1.28 11.32
C GLU A 95 5.27 -0.16 11.02
N ARG A 96 6.03 -0.27 9.93
CA ARG A 96 6.98 0.75 9.49
C ARG A 96 6.30 2.06 9.13
N MET A 97 5.13 1.98 8.47
CA MET A 97 4.31 3.16 8.19
C MET A 97 3.80 3.82 9.47
N GLY A 98 3.35 3.02 10.44
CA GLY A 98 2.97 3.53 11.77
C GLY A 98 4.11 4.30 12.44
N TYR A 99 5.33 3.77 12.37
CA TYR A 99 6.54 4.48 12.83
C TYR A 99 6.76 5.80 12.09
N MET A 100 6.45 5.85 10.80
CA MET A 100 6.54 7.06 9.95
C MET A 100 5.40 8.05 10.17
N ASN A 101 4.45 7.79 11.07
CA ASN A 101 3.18 8.51 11.20
C ASN A 101 2.34 8.49 9.91
N GLY A 102 2.60 7.55 9.01
CA GLY A 102 1.82 7.35 7.78
C GLY A 102 0.41 6.91 8.10
N LYS A 103 -0.57 7.52 7.42
CA LYS A 103 -1.99 7.25 7.70
C LYS A 103 -2.69 6.48 6.59
N ILE A 104 -2.16 6.50 5.38
CA ILE A 104 -2.80 5.91 4.21
C ILE A 104 -1.78 5.08 3.43
N ILE A 105 -2.16 3.83 3.14
CA ILE A 105 -1.53 3.00 2.12
C ILE A 105 -2.58 2.66 1.05
N SER A 106 -2.20 2.76 -0.22
CA SER A 106 -3.05 2.45 -1.37
C SER A 106 -2.40 1.41 -2.27
N GLY A 107 -3.14 0.98 -3.29
CA GLY A 107 -2.61 0.17 -4.38
C GLY A 107 -3.11 -1.27 -4.42
N VAL A 108 -2.42 -2.09 -5.23
CA VAL A 108 -2.76 -3.50 -5.44
C VAL A 108 -1.96 -4.35 -4.46
N SER A 109 -2.48 -4.53 -3.27
CA SER A 109 -1.81 -5.26 -2.19
C SER A 109 -2.68 -6.38 -1.59
N TYR A 110 -3.89 -6.56 -2.13
CA TYR A 110 -4.82 -7.65 -1.81
C TYR A 110 -4.55 -8.91 -2.65
N ALA A 111 -3.62 -8.85 -3.60
CA ALA A 111 -3.13 -9.95 -4.45
C ALA A 111 -1.76 -9.60 -5.02
N GLY A 112 -1.07 -10.58 -5.62
CA GLY A 112 0.15 -10.31 -6.39
C GLY A 112 -0.15 -9.39 -7.58
N TRP A 113 0.51 -8.25 -7.66
CA TRP A 113 0.38 -7.28 -8.73
C TRP A 113 1.21 -7.67 -9.95
N GLY A 114 0.61 -7.54 -11.14
CA GLY A 114 1.28 -7.94 -12.39
C GLY A 114 1.44 -9.46 -12.55
N ALA A 115 0.91 -10.25 -11.62
CA ALA A 115 0.71 -11.67 -11.87
C ALA A 115 -0.27 -11.80 -13.04
N PRO A 116 -0.06 -12.74 -13.97
CA PRO A 116 -0.90 -12.87 -15.15
C PRO A 116 -2.34 -13.15 -14.74
N GLY A 117 -3.13 -12.09 -14.60
CA GLY A 117 -4.51 -12.09 -14.15
C GLY A 117 -5.48 -12.81 -15.10
N TYR A 118 -4.97 -13.34 -16.20
CA TYR A 118 -5.69 -14.18 -17.14
C TYR A 118 -5.47 -15.69 -16.92
N ILE A 119 -4.50 -16.08 -16.10
CA ILE A 119 -4.33 -17.48 -15.65
C ILE A 119 -5.15 -17.58 -14.35
N VAL A 120 -6.44 -17.58 -14.52
CA VAL A 120 -7.33 -17.71 -13.39
C VAL A 120 -7.40 -19.17 -13.01
N ASP A 121 -6.80 -19.53 -11.92
CA ASP A 121 -7.42 -20.47 -11.02
C ASP A 121 -8.80 -19.88 -10.62
N ASP A 122 -9.67 -20.54 -9.97
CA ASP A 122 -10.98 -20.01 -9.61
C ASP A 122 -10.89 -18.63 -8.93
N LYS A 123 -11.38 -17.56 -9.61
CA LYS A 123 -11.42 -16.19 -9.07
C LYS A 123 -12.08 -16.15 -7.70
N SER A 124 -13.14 -16.91 -7.47
CA SER A 124 -13.85 -16.95 -6.20
C SER A 124 -12.95 -17.45 -5.09
N ALA A 125 -12.22 -18.52 -5.32
CA ALA A 125 -11.27 -19.06 -4.34
C ALA A 125 -10.10 -18.10 -4.09
N MET A 126 -9.63 -17.34 -5.09
CA MET A 126 -8.61 -16.31 -4.91
C MET A 126 -9.14 -15.18 -4.03
N VAL A 127 -10.37 -14.70 -4.27
CA VAL A 127 -11.02 -13.66 -3.46
C VAL A 127 -11.16 -14.12 -2.02
N GLU A 128 -11.62 -15.34 -1.76
CA GLU A 128 -11.77 -15.87 -0.40
C GLU A 128 -10.44 -15.94 0.36
N ARG A 129 -9.37 -16.42 -0.30
CA ARG A 129 -8.04 -16.46 0.30
C ARG A 129 -7.51 -15.05 0.60
N SER A 130 -7.68 -14.13 -0.35
CA SER A 130 -7.32 -12.72 -0.19
C SER A 130 -8.06 -12.09 1.00
N LEU A 131 -9.37 -12.23 1.09
CA LEU A 131 -10.18 -11.73 2.21
C LEU A 131 -9.73 -12.30 3.55
N LYS A 132 -9.41 -13.59 3.61
CA LYS A 132 -8.88 -14.22 4.82
C LYS A 132 -7.56 -13.57 5.25
N SER A 133 -6.65 -13.39 4.31
CA SER A 133 -5.34 -12.77 4.56
C SER A 133 -5.47 -11.30 4.96
N MET A 134 -6.32 -10.55 4.25
CA MET A 134 -6.52 -9.13 4.54
C MET A 134 -7.14 -8.88 5.91
N ARG A 135 -8.03 -9.75 6.40
CA ARG A 135 -8.55 -9.64 7.79
C ARG A 135 -7.44 -9.71 8.85
N GLU A 136 -6.38 -10.48 8.59
CA GLU A 136 -5.22 -10.55 9.49
C GLU A 136 -4.36 -9.27 9.39
N ILE A 137 -4.13 -8.79 8.17
CA ILE A 137 -3.34 -7.57 7.91
C ILE A 137 -4.03 -6.33 8.47
N ILE A 138 -5.34 -6.22 8.29
CA ILE A 138 -6.13 -5.06 8.73
C ILE A 138 -6.11 -4.90 10.26
N LYS A 139 -5.99 -5.98 11.05
CA LYS A 139 -5.78 -5.86 12.50
C LYS A 139 -4.52 -5.07 12.83
N THR A 140 -3.44 -5.32 12.10
CA THR A 140 -2.21 -4.52 12.26
C THR A 140 -2.44 -3.06 11.83
N ALA A 141 -3.21 -2.84 10.77
CA ALA A 141 -3.56 -1.48 10.34
C ALA A 141 -4.39 -0.74 11.41
N GLU A 142 -5.30 -1.44 12.09
CA GLU A 142 -6.06 -0.90 13.23
C GLU A 142 -5.14 -0.50 14.39
N ASP A 143 -4.18 -1.37 14.76
CA ASP A 143 -3.25 -1.12 15.87
C ASP A 143 -2.38 0.11 15.62
N TYR A 144 -2.02 0.38 14.38
CA TYR A 144 -1.19 1.53 13.99
C TYR A 144 -1.99 2.74 13.46
N GLY A 145 -3.32 2.65 13.40
CA GLY A 145 -4.20 3.71 12.90
C GLY A 145 -3.95 4.05 11.42
N VAL A 146 -3.62 3.03 10.62
CA VAL A 146 -3.41 3.13 9.17
C VAL A 146 -4.70 2.78 8.44
N ILE A 147 -5.10 3.56 7.46
CA ILE A 147 -6.19 3.26 6.53
C ILE A 147 -5.59 2.53 5.32
N TYR A 148 -6.07 1.34 5.07
CA TYR A 148 -5.63 0.47 3.99
C TYR A 148 -6.60 0.58 2.82
N CYS A 149 -6.20 1.23 1.73
CA CYS A 149 -7.04 1.46 0.56
C CYS A 149 -6.76 0.42 -0.52
N VAL A 150 -7.80 -0.27 -0.99
CA VAL A 150 -7.70 -1.19 -2.12
C VAL A 150 -7.99 -0.45 -3.42
N GLU A 151 -7.19 -0.72 -4.45
CA GLU A 151 -7.31 -0.10 -5.75
C GLU A 151 -8.00 -1.03 -6.75
N ALA A 152 -9.03 -0.53 -7.45
CA ALA A 152 -9.60 -1.24 -8.58
C ALA A 152 -8.75 -1.01 -9.84
N VAL A 153 -8.22 -2.09 -10.40
CA VAL A 153 -7.30 -2.03 -11.53
C VAL A 153 -7.83 -2.81 -12.75
N ASN A 154 -7.19 -2.63 -13.89
CA ASN A 154 -7.51 -3.39 -15.09
C ASN A 154 -7.14 -4.89 -14.92
N ARG A 155 -7.72 -5.74 -15.78
CA ARG A 155 -7.55 -7.21 -15.70
C ARG A 155 -6.15 -7.71 -16.06
N PHE A 156 -5.28 -6.87 -16.61
CA PHE A 156 -3.88 -7.21 -16.87
C PHE A 156 -3.02 -7.07 -15.60
N GLU A 157 -3.49 -6.30 -14.61
CA GLU A 157 -2.79 -6.08 -13.36
C GLU A 157 -3.27 -6.99 -12.23
N SER A 158 -4.59 -7.22 -12.14
CA SER A 158 -5.19 -8.17 -11.20
C SER A 158 -6.55 -8.63 -11.71
N CYS A 159 -6.97 -9.84 -11.35
CA CYS A 159 -8.31 -10.35 -11.65
C CYS A 159 -9.30 -10.21 -10.48
N ILE A 160 -8.84 -9.79 -9.29
CA ILE A 160 -9.66 -9.81 -8.06
C ILE A 160 -10.60 -8.61 -7.99
N ILE A 161 -10.09 -7.40 -8.15
CA ILE A 161 -10.86 -6.16 -8.06
C ILE A 161 -10.64 -5.32 -9.33
N ASN A 162 -11.65 -5.27 -10.19
CA ASN A 162 -11.58 -4.58 -11.47
C ASN A 162 -12.60 -3.45 -11.63
N THR A 163 -13.49 -3.28 -10.68
CA THR A 163 -14.52 -2.23 -10.67
C THR A 163 -14.69 -1.65 -9.28
N ALA A 164 -15.17 -0.41 -9.19
CA ALA A 164 -15.50 0.23 -7.92
C ALA A 164 -16.54 -0.59 -7.12
N ARG A 165 -17.48 -1.26 -7.81
CA ARG A 165 -18.46 -2.14 -7.15
C ARG A 165 -17.76 -3.34 -6.50
N GLU A 166 -16.86 -4.03 -7.21
CA GLU A 166 -16.09 -5.14 -6.65
C GLU A 166 -15.23 -4.68 -5.46
N ALA A 167 -14.65 -3.47 -5.53
CA ALA A 167 -13.88 -2.91 -4.42
C ALA A 167 -14.75 -2.70 -3.17
N LEU A 168 -15.93 -2.08 -3.34
CA LEU A 168 -16.89 -1.89 -2.25
C LEU A 168 -17.38 -3.23 -1.67
N ASP A 169 -17.74 -4.18 -2.52
CA ASP A 169 -18.20 -5.50 -2.09
C ASP A 169 -17.08 -6.27 -1.34
N TYR A 170 -15.83 -6.04 -1.74
CA TYR A 170 -14.65 -6.61 -1.09
C TYR A 170 -14.43 -6.03 0.31
N ILE A 171 -14.36 -4.70 0.45
CA ILE A 171 -14.10 -4.08 1.76
C ILE A 171 -15.23 -4.31 2.76
N ASN A 172 -16.48 -4.36 2.30
CA ASN A 172 -17.64 -4.64 3.16
C ASN A 172 -17.59 -6.04 3.80
N GLN A 173 -16.81 -6.98 3.24
CA GLN A 173 -16.63 -8.31 3.82
C GLN A 173 -15.52 -8.37 4.88
N ILE A 174 -14.75 -7.29 5.08
CA ILE A 174 -13.66 -7.25 6.08
C ILE A 174 -14.13 -6.65 7.40
N ASP A 175 -15.21 -5.85 7.38
CA ASP A 175 -15.83 -5.25 8.57
C ASP A 175 -14.83 -4.49 9.46
N SER A 176 -14.12 -3.54 8.87
CA SER A 176 -13.18 -2.66 9.58
C SER A 176 -13.31 -1.21 9.08
N ARG A 177 -13.05 -0.26 9.96
CA ARG A 177 -12.95 1.16 9.60
C ARG A 177 -11.58 1.54 9.01
N ASN A 178 -10.64 0.61 9.09
CA ASN A 178 -9.28 0.80 8.61
C ASN A 178 -9.04 0.22 7.21
N ILE A 179 -10.11 -0.09 6.48
CA ILE A 179 -10.06 -0.44 5.06
C ILE A 179 -10.99 0.46 4.26
N ALA A 180 -10.54 0.89 3.07
CA ALA A 180 -11.26 1.79 2.19
C ALA A 180 -10.98 1.45 0.70
N VAL A 181 -11.57 2.20 -0.22
CA VAL A 181 -11.31 2.13 -1.66
C VAL A 181 -10.56 3.38 -2.08
#